data_1d1e691a203fbef0106be8894f1237eb
#
_entry.id   1d1e691a203fbef0106be8894f1237eb
#
_cell.length_a   1.000
_cell.length_b   1.000
_cell.length_c   1.000
_cell.angle_alpha   90.00
_cell.angle_beta   90.00
_cell.angle_gamma   90.00
#
_symmetry.space_group_name_H-M   'P 1'
#
loop_
_entity.id
_entity.type
_entity.pdbx_description
1 polymer ?
#
loop_
_entity_poly.entity_id
_entity_poly.type
_entity_poly.pdbx_seq_one_letter_code
_entity_poly.pdbx_strand_id
1 'polypeptide(L)'
;MKITRLAAATAVAALMSASAASALTLTPTGFSGGSQSVSVTAPTKNGLSAGGFNVTSDGTPSSLIAFCLDIVSTISFGNSYQYTETATPFTGNSQGSIASAMSRIQALYDAVYDNSVATASSLTSAGFQLALWNAVYDDDWTVTNDGAAGNDFYATAGGGIIGQANTYLTAASAYVGGQKWDLTYLEGNPTNSQGAHPQNLVTAAPAPVPLPAAGLMLL
;
A
#
# COMPACT_ATOMS: atom_id res chain seq x y z
N MET A 1 -23.11 -66.17 10.77
CA MET A 1 -22.37 -65.21 11.60
C MET A 1 -22.07 -63.99 10.68
N LYS A 2 -22.86 -62.91 10.81
CA LYS A 2 -22.75 -61.69 10.01
C LYS A 2 -22.01 -60.62 10.83
N ILE A 3 -20.81 -60.22 10.38
CA ILE A 3 -20.02 -59.16 11.01
C ILE A 3 -20.38 -57.84 10.33
N THR A 4 -21.09 -56.98 11.07
CA THR A 4 -21.44 -55.63 10.63
C THR A 4 -20.22 -54.72 10.95
N ARG A 5 -19.57 -54.16 9.92
CA ARG A 5 -18.51 -53.17 10.08
C ARG A 5 -19.14 -51.78 10.27
N LEU A 6 -18.96 -51.22 11.45
CA LEU A 6 -19.32 -49.82 11.74
C LEU A 6 -18.23 -48.92 11.15
N ALA A 7 -18.58 -48.10 10.18
CA ALA A 7 -17.70 -47.04 9.66
C ALA A 7 -17.92 -45.78 10.52
N ALA A 8 -16.90 -45.39 11.29
CA ALA A 8 -16.87 -44.13 12.00
C ALA A 8 -16.46 -43.01 11.03
N ALA A 9 -17.39 -42.15 10.68
CA ALA A 9 -17.13 -40.93 9.92
C ALA A 9 -16.65 -39.83 10.88
N THR A 10 -15.37 -39.51 10.86
CA THR A 10 -14.79 -38.37 11.59
C THR A 10 -15.05 -37.07 10.80
N ALA A 11 -16.01 -36.30 11.23
CA ALA A 11 -16.23 -34.95 10.68
C ALA A 11 -15.19 -34.00 11.27
N VAL A 12 -14.23 -33.58 10.45
CA VAL A 12 -13.31 -32.47 10.77
C VAL A 12 -14.06 -31.16 10.55
N ALA A 13 -14.52 -30.54 11.62
CA ALA A 13 -15.04 -29.20 11.60
C ALA A 13 -13.86 -28.20 11.46
N ALA A 14 -13.67 -27.66 10.26
CA ALA A 14 -12.77 -26.54 10.03
C ALA A 14 -13.39 -25.29 10.72
N LEU A 15 -12.83 -24.89 11.84
CA LEU A 15 -13.11 -23.60 12.48
C LEU A 15 -12.51 -22.51 11.57
N MET A 16 -13.33 -21.91 10.75
CA MET A 16 -12.99 -20.63 10.11
C MET A 16 -13.03 -19.56 11.19
N SER A 17 -11.88 -19.22 11.75
CA SER A 17 -11.73 -18.00 12.55
C SER A 17 -11.89 -16.81 11.61
N ALA A 18 -13.09 -16.21 11.61
CA ALA A 18 -13.30 -14.88 11.05
C ALA A 18 -12.48 -13.91 11.92
N SER A 19 -11.35 -13.42 11.38
CA SER A 19 -10.62 -12.31 11.99
C SER A 19 -11.58 -11.13 12.01
N ALA A 20 -12.02 -10.69 13.18
CA ALA A 20 -12.72 -9.42 13.30
C ALA A 20 -11.73 -8.34 12.83
N ALA A 21 -12.09 -7.60 11.78
CA ALA A 21 -11.32 -6.45 11.36
C ALA A 21 -11.25 -5.47 12.56
N SER A 22 -10.05 -5.29 13.10
CA SER A 22 -9.85 -4.36 14.22
C SER A 22 -9.83 -2.94 13.67
N ALA A 23 -10.67 -2.07 14.21
CA ALA A 23 -10.57 -0.65 13.92
C ALA A 23 -9.30 -0.11 14.59
N LEU A 24 -8.49 0.61 13.81
CA LEU A 24 -7.21 1.18 14.22
C LEU A 24 -7.29 2.70 14.14
N THR A 25 -6.88 3.39 15.21
CA THR A 25 -6.81 4.86 15.21
C THR A 25 -5.43 5.31 14.78
N LEU A 26 -5.35 6.04 13.68
CA LEU A 26 -4.11 6.57 13.15
C LEU A 26 -4.10 8.10 13.17
N THR A 27 -2.98 8.67 13.59
CA THR A 27 -2.76 10.12 13.62
C THR A 27 -1.49 10.45 12.81
N PRO A 28 -1.64 10.95 11.56
CA PRO A 28 -0.50 11.46 10.80
C PRO A 28 0.12 12.66 11.50
N THR A 29 1.43 12.65 11.68
CA THR A 29 2.15 13.69 12.45
C THR A 29 3.02 14.60 11.59
N GLY A 30 3.28 14.20 10.34
CA GLY A 30 4.08 14.95 9.38
C GLY A 30 4.63 14.06 8.28
N PHE A 31 5.33 14.64 7.33
CA PHE A 31 6.03 13.87 6.30
C PHE A 31 7.33 13.27 6.85
N SER A 32 7.61 12.02 6.51
CA SER A 32 8.75 11.27 7.03
C SER A 32 10.09 11.81 6.50
N GLY A 33 10.25 11.91 5.18
CA GLY A 33 11.45 12.48 4.53
C GLY A 33 11.21 13.89 3.97
N GLY A 34 10.08 14.52 4.33
CA GLY A 34 9.58 15.72 3.68
C GLY A 34 8.66 15.38 2.49
N SER A 35 8.14 16.42 1.86
CA SER A 35 7.26 16.30 0.69
C SER A 35 7.66 17.22 -0.44
N GLN A 36 7.15 16.92 -1.63
CA GLN A 36 7.28 17.79 -2.82
C GLN A 36 5.90 18.01 -3.43
N SER A 37 5.72 19.21 -4.03
CA SER A 37 4.48 19.51 -4.72
C SER A 37 4.46 18.87 -6.10
N VAL A 38 3.40 18.14 -6.41
CA VAL A 38 3.16 17.50 -7.70
C VAL A 38 1.76 17.81 -8.20
N SER A 39 1.57 17.80 -9.51
CA SER A 39 0.26 17.79 -10.15
C SER A 39 0.12 16.52 -10.97
N VAL A 40 -1.04 15.90 -10.97
CA VAL A 40 -1.28 14.62 -11.64
C VAL A 40 -2.52 14.69 -12.52
N THR A 41 -2.59 13.79 -13.48
CA THR A 41 -3.73 13.60 -14.40
C THR A 41 -4.23 12.17 -14.26
N ALA A 42 -5.52 11.94 -14.41
CA ALA A 42 -6.19 10.62 -14.31
C ALA A 42 -5.98 9.87 -12.97
N PRO A 43 -6.41 10.43 -11.78
CA PRO A 43 -7.34 11.57 -11.66
C PRO A 43 -6.62 12.92 -11.64
N THR A 44 -7.25 13.96 -12.19
CA THR A 44 -6.64 15.30 -12.21
C THR A 44 -6.66 15.96 -10.84
N LYS A 45 -5.48 16.25 -10.31
CA LYS A 45 -5.27 17.00 -9.07
C LYS A 45 -4.00 17.84 -9.17
N ASN A 46 -4.08 19.05 -8.66
CA ASN A 46 -2.98 20.01 -8.67
C ASN A 46 -2.48 20.30 -7.25
N GLY A 47 -1.18 20.53 -7.13
CA GLY A 47 -0.57 20.97 -5.87
C GLY A 47 -0.66 19.95 -4.75
N LEU A 48 -0.62 18.65 -5.08
CA LEU A 48 -0.54 17.58 -4.10
C LEU A 48 0.82 17.59 -3.40
N SER A 49 0.83 17.37 -2.10
CA SER A 49 2.06 17.10 -1.35
C SER A 49 2.34 15.60 -1.38
N ALA A 50 3.29 15.18 -2.22
CA ALA A 50 3.71 13.78 -2.33
C ALA A 50 4.81 13.45 -1.32
N GLY A 51 4.69 12.32 -0.62
CA GLY A 51 5.67 11.82 0.34
C GLY A 51 5.04 10.88 1.36
N GLY A 52 5.87 10.08 2.02
CA GLY A 52 5.45 9.19 3.11
C GLY A 52 5.16 9.96 4.39
N PHE A 53 4.24 9.45 5.18
CA PHE A 53 3.82 10.03 6.45
C PHE A 53 4.43 9.29 7.64
N ASN A 54 4.85 10.05 8.66
CA ASN A 54 4.97 9.52 10.01
C ASN A 54 3.58 9.44 10.63
N VAL A 55 3.22 8.28 11.14
CA VAL A 55 1.91 8.01 11.71
C VAL A 55 2.07 7.41 13.10
N THR A 56 1.38 7.94 14.10
CA THR A 56 1.19 7.27 15.37
C THR A 56 -0.08 6.42 15.34
N SER A 57 -0.04 5.29 16.04
CA SER A 57 -1.11 4.29 16.06
C SER A 57 -1.46 3.93 17.50
N ASP A 58 -2.74 3.65 17.77
CA ASP A 58 -3.18 3.03 19.02
C ASP A 58 -2.98 1.49 19.02
N GLY A 59 -2.59 0.92 17.86
CA GLY A 59 -2.23 -0.49 17.72
C GLY A 59 -0.74 -0.75 17.86
N THR A 60 -0.33 -1.91 17.36
CA THR A 60 1.08 -2.33 17.33
C THR A 60 1.53 -2.54 15.89
N PRO A 61 2.61 -1.88 15.43
CA PRO A 61 3.48 -0.94 16.18
C PRO A 61 2.79 0.41 16.47
N SER A 62 3.23 1.09 17.53
CA SER A 62 2.70 2.41 17.94
C SER A 62 3.13 3.56 17.02
N SER A 63 4.07 3.34 16.13
CA SER A 63 4.47 4.26 15.08
C SER A 63 4.82 3.50 13.80
N LEU A 64 4.47 4.07 12.67
CA LEU A 64 4.72 3.49 11.35
C LEU A 64 4.96 4.59 10.31
N ILE A 65 5.52 4.21 9.17
CA ILE A 65 5.55 5.03 7.97
C ILE A 65 4.51 4.47 7.01
N ALA A 66 3.65 5.36 6.50
CA ALA A 66 2.63 5.00 5.53
C ALA A 66 2.69 5.89 4.30
N PHE A 67 2.24 5.37 3.17
CA PHE A 67 2.07 6.11 1.92
C PHE A 67 0.60 6.09 1.50
N CYS A 68 0.16 7.16 0.81
CA CYS A 68 -1.21 7.26 0.30
C CYS A 68 -1.44 6.34 -0.90
N LEU A 69 -2.56 5.63 -0.88
CA LEU A 69 -3.03 4.84 -2.03
C LEU A 69 -3.95 5.65 -2.93
N ASP A 70 -4.79 6.52 -2.35
CA ASP A 70 -5.73 7.32 -3.15
C ASP A 70 -5.32 8.80 -3.20
N ILE A 71 -5.78 9.47 -4.27
CA ILE A 71 -5.46 10.89 -4.56
C ILE A 71 -6.64 11.80 -4.24
N VAL A 72 -7.85 11.25 -4.12
CA VAL A 72 -9.09 12.05 -4.02
C VAL A 72 -9.39 12.47 -2.61
N SER A 73 -9.13 11.58 -1.65
CA SER A 73 -9.34 11.84 -0.23
C SER A 73 -8.17 12.63 0.36
N THR A 74 -8.38 13.22 1.52
CA THR A 74 -7.36 14.03 2.19
C THR A 74 -7.25 13.66 3.66
N ILE A 75 -6.05 13.79 4.21
CA ILE A 75 -5.78 13.73 5.64
C ILE A 75 -5.10 15.02 6.09
N SER A 76 -5.25 15.36 7.36
CA SER A 76 -4.59 16.51 7.98
C SER A 76 -3.72 16.05 9.13
N PHE A 77 -2.54 16.62 9.27
CA PHE A 77 -1.64 16.29 10.37
C PHE A 77 -2.23 16.70 11.72
N GLY A 78 -2.00 15.86 12.72
CA GLY A 78 -2.51 16.04 14.07
C GLY A 78 -3.96 15.59 14.29
N ASN A 79 -4.70 15.26 13.24
CA ASN A 79 -6.05 14.70 13.35
C ASN A 79 -5.97 13.17 13.40
N SER A 80 -6.80 12.57 14.26
CA SER A 80 -6.94 11.13 14.35
C SER A 80 -8.05 10.63 13.46
N TYR A 81 -7.82 9.53 12.76
CA TYR A 81 -8.76 8.89 11.85
C TYR A 81 -8.88 7.40 12.16
N GLN A 82 -10.08 6.85 11.93
CA GLN A 82 -10.33 5.43 12.05
C GLN A 82 -10.00 4.72 10.75
N TYR A 83 -9.28 3.62 10.85
CA TYR A 83 -8.90 2.76 9.72
C TYR A 83 -9.29 1.32 10.00
N THR A 84 -9.48 0.57 8.92
CA THR A 84 -9.68 -0.87 8.96
C THR A 84 -8.63 -1.52 8.07
N GLU A 85 -7.94 -2.54 8.57
CA GLU A 85 -7.09 -3.37 7.73
C GLU A 85 -7.94 -4.14 6.73
N THR A 86 -7.52 -4.17 5.46
CA THR A 86 -8.27 -4.79 4.38
C THR A 86 -7.36 -5.43 3.35
N ALA A 87 -7.84 -6.50 2.72
CA ALA A 87 -7.21 -7.07 1.53
C ALA A 87 -7.68 -6.39 0.22
N THR A 88 -8.67 -5.49 0.31
CA THR A 88 -9.29 -4.82 -0.85
C THR A 88 -9.35 -3.30 -0.64
N PRO A 89 -8.18 -2.60 -0.58
CA PRO A 89 -8.07 -1.21 -0.15
C PRO A 89 -8.75 -0.18 -1.07
N PHE A 90 -9.33 -0.61 -2.18
CA PHE A 90 -9.93 0.28 -3.18
C PHE A 90 -11.46 0.20 -3.22
N THR A 91 -12.10 -0.57 -2.33
CA THR A 91 -13.56 -0.73 -2.32
C THR A 91 -14.31 0.55 -1.97
N GLY A 92 -13.77 1.34 -1.05
CA GLY A 92 -14.34 2.64 -0.63
C GLY A 92 -13.81 3.82 -1.43
N ASN A 93 -12.85 3.62 -2.34
CA ASN A 93 -12.23 4.69 -3.13
C ASN A 93 -13.09 4.99 -4.37
N SER A 94 -13.58 6.23 -4.48
CA SER A 94 -14.43 6.68 -5.60
C SER A 94 -13.71 6.72 -6.95
N GLN A 95 -12.38 6.71 -6.97
CA GLN A 95 -11.58 6.70 -8.20
C GLN A 95 -11.23 5.28 -8.68
N GLY A 96 -11.43 4.28 -7.83
CA GLY A 96 -11.06 2.90 -8.13
C GLY A 96 -9.55 2.69 -8.28
N SER A 97 -9.21 1.58 -8.88
CA SER A 97 -7.84 1.19 -9.22
C SER A 97 -7.84 0.30 -10.45
N ILE A 98 -6.70 0.12 -11.09
CA ILE A 98 -6.54 -0.90 -12.14
C ILE A 98 -6.55 -2.30 -11.52
N ALA A 99 -6.92 -3.31 -12.33
CA ALA A 99 -7.02 -4.70 -11.84
C ALA A 99 -5.69 -5.26 -11.31
N SER A 100 -4.56 -4.81 -11.85
CA SER A 100 -3.20 -5.23 -11.45
C SER A 100 -2.61 -4.42 -10.29
N ALA A 101 -3.31 -3.43 -9.73
CA ALA A 101 -2.77 -2.50 -8.74
C ALA A 101 -2.06 -3.20 -7.57
N MET A 102 -2.67 -4.22 -6.96
CA MET A 102 -2.09 -4.91 -5.81
C MET A 102 -0.75 -5.57 -6.14
N SER A 103 -0.64 -6.25 -7.29
CA SER A 103 0.60 -6.87 -7.72
C SER A 103 1.68 -5.86 -8.09
N ARG A 104 1.29 -4.72 -8.65
CA ARG A 104 2.20 -3.63 -9.00
C ARG A 104 2.74 -2.91 -7.76
N ILE A 105 1.88 -2.66 -6.77
CA ILE A 105 2.27 -2.13 -5.46
C ILE A 105 3.28 -3.08 -4.79
N GLN A 106 3.00 -4.38 -4.75
CA GLN A 106 3.92 -5.36 -4.18
C GLN A 106 5.27 -5.35 -4.91
N ALA A 107 5.27 -5.38 -6.25
CA ALA A 107 6.51 -5.32 -7.03
C ALA A 107 7.33 -4.05 -6.77
N LEU A 108 6.66 -2.90 -6.62
CA LEU A 108 7.31 -1.63 -6.30
C LEU A 108 7.99 -1.68 -4.92
N TYR A 109 7.28 -2.18 -3.90
CA TYR A 109 7.85 -2.33 -2.56
C TYR A 109 9.01 -3.32 -2.57
N ASP A 110 8.85 -4.49 -3.16
CA ASP A 110 9.90 -5.52 -3.17
C ASP A 110 11.14 -5.10 -3.97
N ALA A 111 10.95 -4.29 -5.02
CA ALA A 111 12.06 -3.83 -5.85
C ALA A 111 12.91 -2.75 -5.18
N VAL A 112 12.27 -1.75 -4.53
CA VAL A 112 12.97 -0.50 -4.19
C VAL A 112 12.72 0.01 -2.78
N TYR A 113 11.70 -0.49 -2.06
CA TYR A 113 11.40 0.04 -0.74
C TYR A 113 12.45 -0.40 0.27
N ASP A 114 12.90 0.55 1.03
CA ASP A 114 13.55 0.43 2.33
C ASP A 114 13.21 1.68 3.15
N ASN A 115 13.59 1.72 4.41
CA ASN A 115 13.29 2.89 5.25
C ASN A 115 13.93 4.18 4.72
N SER A 116 15.02 4.10 3.95
CA SER A 116 15.69 5.28 3.38
C SER A 116 14.87 5.94 2.28
N VAL A 117 14.07 5.17 1.53
CA VAL A 117 13.16 5.70 0.50
C VAL A 117 12.18 6.70 1.10
N ALA A 118 11.65 6.41 2.28
CA ALA A 118 10.71 7.28 2.97
C ALA A 118 11.37 8.43 3.74
N THR A 119 12.60 8.24 4.25
CA THR A 119 13.21 9.12 5.26
C THR A 119 14.40 9.94 4.77
N ALA A 120 15.12 9.49 3.73
CA ALA A 120 16.39 10.10 3.34
C ALA A 120 16.23 11.52 2.76
N SER A 121 15.18 11.78 1.98
CA SER A 121 14.92 13.09 1.40
C SER A 121 13.49 13.22 0.88
N SER A 122 13.06 14.48 0.69
CA SER A 122 11.78 14.76 0.04
C SER A 122 11.74 14.28 -1.43
N LEU A 123 12.88 14.21 -2.10
CA LEU A 123 12.98 13.69 -3.47
C LEU A 123 12.69 12.18 -3.52
N THR A 124 13.33 11.38 -2.68
CA THR A 124 13.14 9.93 -2.63
C THR A 124 11.73 9.59 -2.16
N SER A 125 11.24 10.26 -1.12
CA SER A 125 9.90 10.05 -0.56
C SER A 125 8.79 10.41 -1.55
N ALA A 126 8.89 11.59 -2.20
CA ALA A 126 7.92 12.02 -3.20
C ALA A 126 7.97 11.18 -4.48
N GLY A 127 9.17 10.78 -4.92
CA GLY A 127 9.34 9.90 -6.07
C GLY A 127 8.68 8.54 -5.84
N PHE A 128 8.81 7.97 -4.65
CA PHE A 128 8.15 6.71 -4.31
C PHE A 128 6.62 6.87 -4.23
N GLN A 129 6.12 7.94 -3.60
CA GLN A 129 4.68 8.22 -3.56
C GLN A 129 4.10 8.36 -4.97
N LEU A 130 4.82 9.00 -5.88
CA LEU A 130 4.38 9.17 -7.26
C LEU A 130 4.39 7.85 -8.04
N ALA A 131 5.41 7.01 -7.85
CA ALA A 131 5.47 5.66 -8.41
C ALA A 131 4.36 4.77 -7.86
N LEU A 132 4.02 4.92 -6.58
CA LEU A 132 2.92 4.19 -5.95
C LEU A 132 1.56 4.58 -6.56
N TRP A 133 1.31 5.86 -6.82
CA TRP A 133 0.09 6.28 -7.49
C TRP A 133 0.01 5.76 -8.94
N ASN A 134 1.12 5.74 -9.70
CA ASN A 134 1.14 5.08 -11.00
C ASN A 134 0.75 3.59 -10.87
N ALA A 135 1.32 2.87 -9.90
CA ALA A 135 0.98 1.46 -9.67
C ALA A 135 -0.51 1.23 -9.36
N VAL A 136 -1.22 2.25 -8.81
CA VAL A 136 -2.66 2.17 -8.51
C VAL A 136 -3.53 2.52 -9.71
N TYR A 137 -3.15 3.54 -10.50
CA TYR A 137 -4.04 4.17 -11.47
C TYR A 137 -3.69 3.90 -12.93
N ASP A 138 -2.51 3.34 -13.22
CA ASP A 138 -2.01 3.10 -14.57
C ASP A 138 -1.55 1.66 -14.76
N ASP A 139 -1.57 1.18 -15.99
CA ASP A 139 -1.09 -0.15 -16.36
C ASP A 139 0.31 -0.13 -17.01
N ASP A 140 0.84 1.04 -17.33
CA ASP A 140 2.23 1.22 -17.72
C ASP A 140 3.17 1.44 -16.50
N TRP A 141 4.45 1.63 -16.76
CA TRP A 141 5.47 1.82 -15.73
C TRP A 141 6.21 3.15 -15.89
N THR A 142 5.45 4.22 -16.22
CA THR A 142 5.98 5.59 -16.30
C THR A 142 5.00 6.61 -15.77
N VAL A 143 5.50 7.69 -15.18
CA VAL A 143 4.69 8.87 -14.81
C VAL A 143 4.89 10.01 -15.81
N THR A 144 5.44 9.71 -16.98
CA THR A 144 5.61 10.65 -18.08
C THR A 144 4.44 10.48 -19.03
N ASN A 145 3.87 11.59 -19.50
CA ASN A 145 2.84 11.53 -20.53
C ASN A 145 3.43 10.90 -21.81
N ASP A 146 2.99 9.70 -22.15
CA ASP A 146 3.40 8.97 -23.34
C ASP A 146 2.34 9.01 -24.46
N GLY A 147 1.18 9.64 -24.17
CA GLY A 147 0.08 9.77 -25.11
C GLY A 147 -0.72 8.48 -25.29
N ALA A 148 -0.57 7.49 -24.39
CA ALA A 148 -1.36 6.28 -24.43
C ALA A 148 -2.86 6.58 -24.27
N ALA A 149 -3.70 5.85 -24.99
CA ALA A 149 -5.13 5.98 -24.86
C ALA A 149 -5.60 5.16 -23.63
N GLY A 150 -6.31 5.81 -22.72
CA GLY A 150 -6.89 5.13 -21.55
C GLY A 150 -6.65 5.88 -20.25
N ASN A 151 -6.24 5.15 -19.21
CA ASN A 151 -5.94 5.69 -17.89
C ASN A 151 -4.48 6.18 -17.82
N ASP A 152 -4.12 7.14 -18.65
CA ASP A 152 -2.78 7.73 -18.67
C ASP A 152 -2.56 8.57 -17.40
N PHE A 153 -2.06 7.92 -16.36
CA PHE A 153 -1.63 8.60 -15.15
C PHE A 153 -0.24 9.19 -15.37
N TYR A 154 -0.18 10.49 -15.55
CA TYR A 154 1.10 11.18 -15.60
C TYR A 154 1.16 12.33 -14.61
N ALA A 155 2.38 12.76 -14.30
CA ALA A 155 2.63 13.81 -13.35
C ALA A 155 3.45 14.95 -13.94
N THR A 156 3.24 16.12 -13.34
CA THR A 156 4.08 17.30 -13.55
C THR A 156 4.65 17.72 -12.20
N ALA A 157 5.98 17.76 -12.11
CA ALA A 157 6.70 18.16 -10.90
C ALA A 157 8.10 18.69 -11.26
N GLY A 158 8.64 19.52 -10.37
CA GLY A 158 10.03 19.99 -10.47
C GLY A 158 11.04 19.07 -9.74
N GLY A 159 12.30 19.50 -9.66
CA GLY A 159 13.28 18.92 -8.73
C GLY A 159 13.71 17.47 -9.00
N GLY A 160 13.47 16.91 -10.19
CA GLY A 160 13.90 15.55 -10.53
C GLY A 160 12.95 14.44 -10.05
N ILE A 161 11.77 14.78 -9.49
CA ILE A 161 10.82 13.81 -8.92
C ILE A 161 10.32 12.83 -9.96
N ILE A 162 10.01 13.31 -11.18
CA ILE A 162 9.58 12.48 -12.32
C ILE A 162 10.64 11.42 -12.64
N GLY A 163 11.91 11.85 -12.76
CA GLY A 163 13.03 10.94 -13.01
C GLY A 163 13.20 9.91 -11.90
N GLN A 164 13.05 10.32 -10.64
CA GLN A 164 13.15 9.41 -9.49
C GLN A 164 12.00 8.39 -9.49
N ALA A 165 10.76 8.82 -9.75
CA ALA A 165 9.61 7.93 -9.84
C ALA A 165 9.78 6.91 -10.98
N ASN A 166 10.20 7.36 -12.17
CA ASN A 166 10.45 6.46 -13.31
C ASN A 166 11.60 5.48 -13.05
N THR A 167 12.62 5.87 -12.28
CA THR A 167 13.67 4.95 -11.83
C THR A 167 13.10 3.83 -10.98
N TYR A 168 12.21 4.16 -10.04
CA TYR A 168 11.55 3.17 -9.19
C TYR A 168 10.59 2.27 -9.99
N LEU A 169 9.82 2.82 -10.90
CA LEU A 169 8.91 2.07 -11.76
C LEU A 169 9.66 1.13 -12.70
N THR A 170 10.79 1.57 -13.27
CA THR A 170 11.67 0.71 -14.07
C THR A 170 12.19 -0.48 -13.26
N ALA A 171 12.64 -0.25 -12.02
CA ALA A 171 13.08 -1.32 -11.15
C ALA A 171 11.95 -2.29 -10.78
N ALA A 172 10.74 -1.75 -10.51
CA ALA A 172 9.56 -2.55 -10.19
C ALA A 172 9.11 -3.42 -11.36
N SER A 173 9.09 -2.88 -12.59
CA SER A 173 8.70 -3.62 -13.79
C SER A 173 9.65 -4.77 -14.12
N ALA A 174 10.92 -4.66 -13.76
CA ALA A 174 11.95 -5.67 -13.97
C ALA A 174 12.10 -6.65 -12.80
N TYR A 175 11.34 -6.46 -11.71
CA TYR A 175 11.51 -7.25 -10.51
C TYR A 175 11.01 -8.70 -10.69
N VAL A 176 11.89 -9.66 -10.47
CA VAL A 176 11.61 -11.11 -10.54
C VAL A 176 11.99 -11.84 -9.24
N GLY A 177 12.26 -11.10 -8.17
CA GLY A 177 12.61 -11.66 -6.87
C GLY A 177 11.40 -12.16 -6.07
N GLY A 178 11.68 -12.74 -4.91
CA GLY A 178 10.64 -13.12 -3.94
C GLY A 178 10.14 -11.93 -3.13
N GLN A 179 9.04 -12.13 -2.42
CA GLN A 179 8.46 -11.13 -1.53
C GLN A 179 9.45 -10.77 -0.41
N LYS A 180 9.73 -9.48 -0.28
CA LYS A 180 10.59 -8.91 0.77
C LYS A 180 9.79 -8.19 1.84
N TRP A 181 8.60 -7.71 1.48
CA TRP A 181 7.76 -6.88 2.34
C TRP A 181 6.36 -7.46 2.48
N ASP A 182 5.88 -7.56 3.71
CA ASP A 182 4.48 -7.77 4.02
C ASP A 182 3.80 -6.40 4.05
N LEU A 183 2.82 -6.22 3.18
CA LEU A 183 2.09 -4.96 3.04
C LEU A 183 0.78 -5.03 3.83
N THR A 184 0.54 -4.02 4.66
CA THR A 184 -0.73 -3.80 5.33
C THR A 184 -1.45 -2.65 4.66
N TYR A 185 -2.64 -2.91 4.16
CA TYR A 185 -3.51 -1.91 3.55
C TYR A 185 -4.53 -1.44 4.57
N LEU A 186 -4.71 -0.14 4.63
CA LEU A 186 -5.51 0.56 5.63
C LEU A 186 -6.56 1.41 4.92
N GLU A 187 -7.82 0.97 4.97
CA GLU A 187 -8.94 1.71 4.42
C GLU A 187 -9.48 2.67 5.47
N GLY A 188 -9.56 3.95 5.07
CA GLY A 188 -10.08 5.00 5.94
C GLY A 188 -11.59 4.89 6.12
N ASN A 189 -12.04 4.82 7.35
CA ASN A 189 -13.47 4.80 7.66
C ASN A 189 -14.10 6.20 7.49
N PRO A 190 -15.39 6.31 7.15
CA PRO A 190 -16.06 7.60 7.03
C PRO A 190 -15.91 8.45 8.30
N THR A 191 -15.51 9.71 8.14
CA THR A 191 -15.29 10.64 9.25
C THR A 191 -16.50 11.54 9.54
N ASN A 192 -17.49 11.52 8.66
CA ASN A 192 -18.71 12.34 8.83
C ASN A 192 -19.95 11.65 8.25
N SER A 193 -21.11 12.24 8.52
CA SER A 193 -22.40 11.73 8.04
C SER A 193 -22.59 11.75 6.51
N GLN A 194 -21.73 12.44 5.78
CA GLN A 194 -21.73 12.48 4.30
C GLN A 194 -20.83 11.38 3.70
N GLY A 195 -20.20 10.55 4.52
CA GLY A 195 -19.35 9.45 4.05
C GLY A 195 -17.98 9.89 3.53
N ALA A 196 -17.48 11.07 3.93
CA ALA A 196 -16.12 11.48 3.60
C ALA A 196 -15.11 10.55 4.29
N HIS A 197 -14.19 10.01 3.51
CA HIS A 197 -13.15 9.09 3.97
C HIS A 197 -11.81 9.83 4.06
N PRO A 198 -10.96 9.52 5.05
CA PRO A 198 -9.54 9.86 4.96
C PRO A 198 -8.88 9.05 3.84
N GLN A 199 -7.68 9.47 3.41
CA GLN A 199 -6.93 8.74 2.40
C GLN A 199 -6.65 7.29 2.84
N ASN A 200 -6.82 6.33 1.92
CA ASN A 200 -6.37 4.97 2.13
C ASN A 200 -4.84 4.93 2.15
N LEU A 201 -4.29 4.11 3.02
CA LEU A 201 -2.85 4.05 3.25
C LEU A 201 -2.32 2.64 3.03
N VAL A 202 -1.02 2.55 2.75
CA VAL A 202 -0.25 1.31 2.81
C VAL A 202 0.98 1.50 3.68
N THR A 203 1.28 0.50 4.49
CA THR A 203 2.52 0.38 5.27
C THR A 203 3.16 -0.97 5.03
N ALA A 204 4.44 -1.11 5.34
CA ALA A 204 5.22 -2.31 5.06
C ALA A 204 6.02 -2.75 6.29
N ALA A 205 6.09 -4.06 6.50
CA ALA A 205 7.00 -4.70 7.42
C ALA A 205 7.87 -5.73 6.67
N PRO A 206 9.10 -6.02 7.12
CA PRO A 206 9.90 -7.07 6.49
C PRO A 206 9.16 -8.41 6.47
N ALA A 207 9.09 -9.07 5.31
CA ALA A 207 8.49 -10.39 5.20
C ALA A 207 9.31 -11.43 6.00
N PRO A 208 8.65 -12.42 6.64
CA PRO A 208 9.36 -13.48 7.35
C PRO A 208 10.29 -14.23 6.40
N VAL A 209 11.56 -14.37 6.81
CA VAL A 209 12.52 -15.18 6.07
C VAL A 209 12.17 -16.66 6.26
N PRO A 210 11.92 -17.44 5.19
CA PRO A 210 11.69 -18.88 5.34
C PRO A 210 12.88 -19.52 6.04
N LEU A 211 12.63 -20.24 7.15
CA LEU A 211 13.68 -21.00 7.81
C LEU A 211 14.21 -22.08 6.83
N PRO A 212 15.55 -22.23 6.68
CA PRO A 212 16.10 -23.32 5.89
C PRO A 212 15.55 -24.66 6.37
N ALA A 213 15.06 -25.50 5.46
CA ALA A 213 14.50 -26.83 5.77
C ALA A 213 15.45 -27.74 6.60
N ALA A 214 16.74 -27.43 6.63
CA ALA A 214 17.74 -28.11 7.46
C ALA A 214 17.52 -27.96 8.96
N GLY A 215 16.79 -26.91 9.41
CA GLY A 215 16.44 -26.73 10.84
C GLY A 215 15.38 -27.72 11.35
N LEU A 216 14.62 -28.36 10.47
CA LEU A 216 13.58 -29.33 10.84
C LEU A 216 14.07 -30.76 10.95
N MET A 217 15.32 -31.05 10.59
CA MET A 217 15.90 -32.40 10.65
C MET A 217 16.68 -32.71 11.96
N LEU A 218 16.65 -31.78 12.93
CA LEU A 218 17.37 -31.94 14.21
C LEU A 218 16.43 -32.05 15.42
N LEU A 219 15.15 -32.32 15.22
CA LEU A 219 14.16 -32.69 16.24
C LEU A 219 13.60 -34.09 15.92
#